data_9bfbfd9fc8b90440ed17d255dea8bd95
#
_entry.id   9bfbfd9fc8b90440ed17d255dea8bd95
#
_cell.length_a   1.000
_cell.length_b   1.000
_cell.length_c   1.000
_cell.angle_alpha   90.00
_cell.angle_beta   90.00
_cell.angle_gamma   90.00
#
_symmetry.space_group_name_H-M   'P 1'
#
loop_
_entity.id
_entity.type
_entity.pdbx_description
1 polymer ?
#
loop_
_entity_poly.entity_id
_entity_poly.type
_entity_poly.pdbx_seq_one_letter_code
_entity_poly.pdbx_strand_id
1 'polypeptide(L)'
;IKLDLRGFEGGHSGMEIDKARINAINSLARLLVDIDGLQIAELNGGVKRNAIATTAYAIVSVADRKSAIKEINSRKEDILNESKDTDPKGEISVEEASFDGKVLSEDLSKNIINCIYTLPNGLYKKYKDEIITSSNIGILEDSKDEIRISSMIRSQIDSAKYNRAAIATNIV
;
A
#
# COMPACT_ATOMS: atom_id res chain seq x y z
N ILE A 1 15.09 -5.80 7.35
CA ILE A 1 15.01 -5.37 5.94
C ILE A 1 14.35 -3.99 5.92
N LYS A 2 14.91 -3.08 5.13
CA LYS A 2 14.34 -1.77 4.85
C LYS A 2 13.79 -1.76 3.41
N LEU A 3 12.56 -1.30 3.25
CA LEU A 3 11.91 -1.07 1.96
C LEU A 3 11.62 0.43 1.80
N ASP A 4 11.92 0.98 0.63
CA ASP A 4 11.62 2.37 0.28
C ASP A 4 11.06 2.41 -1.15
N LEU A 5 9.82 2.85 -1.27
CA LEU A 5 9.08 3.01 -2.52
C LEU A 5 8.92 4.50 -2.79
N ARG A 6 9.38 4.98 -3.96
CA ARG A 6 9.37 6.40 -4.31
C ARG A 6 9.35 6.63 -5.82
N GLY A 7 9.21 7.88 -6.24
CA GLY A 7 9.27 8.26 -7.65
C GLY A 7 8.03 7.90 -8.47
N PHE A 8 6.98 7.38 -7.84
CA PHE A 8 5.72 7.09 -8.51
C PHE A 8 4.96 8.37 -8.85
N GLU A 9 4.22 8.39 -9.98
CA GLU A 9 3.57 9.58 -10.52
C GLU A 9 2.41 10.11 -9.65
N GLY A 10 1.68 9.22 -8.97
CA GLY A 10 0.56 9.59 -8.14
C GLY A 10 -0.59 10.22 -8.92
N GLY A 11 -1.26 11.22 -8.32
CA GLY A 11 -2.37 11.94 -8.93
C GLY A 11 -3.58 12.08 -8.02
N HIS A 12 -4.63 12.78 -8.51
CA HIS A 12 -5.86 12.95 -7.75
C HIS A 12 -6.71 11.68 -7.74
N SER A 13 -7.02 11.16 -6.56
CA SER A 13 -7.70 9.85 -6.39
C SER A 13 -9.14 9.77 -6.93
N GLY A 14 -9.73 10.87 -7.34
CA GLY A 14 -11.06 10.92 -7.94
C GLY A 14 -11.07 11.27 -9.42
N MET A 15 -9.99 11.87 -9.95
CA MET A 15 -9.92 12.36 -11.33
C MET A 15 -8.90 11.62 -12.17
N GLU A 16 -7.93 10.97 -11.55
CA GLU A 16 -6.81 10.33 -12.23
C GLU A 16 -6.60 8.87 -11.79
N ILE A 17 -7.52 8.32 -10.99
CA ILE A 17 -7.43 6.93 -10.50
C ILE A 17 -7.55 5.90 -11.64
N ASP A 18 -8.12 6.29 -12.77
CA ASP A 18 -8.27 5.48 -13.96
C ASP A 18 -7.00 5.41 -14.83
N LYS A 19 -5.96 6.17 -14.49
CA LYS A 19 -4.66 6.12 -15.16
C LYS A 19 -3.81 4.90 -14.77
N ALA A 20 -4.34 4.02 -13.93
CA ALA A 20 -3.71 2.78 -13.48
C ALA A 20 -2.31 2.96 -12.85
N ARG A 21 -2.08 4.13 -12.24
CA ARG A 21 -0.82 4.42 -11.56
C ARG A 21 -0.69 3.65 -10.24
N ILE A 22 0.52 3.35 -9.87
CA ILE A 22 0.85 2.66 -8.62
C ILE A 22 0.39 3.48 -7.41
N ASN A 23 -0.20 2.79 -6.43
CA ASN A 23 -0.32 3.28 -5.07
C ASN A 23 0.79 2.63 -4.24
N ALA A 24 1.77 3.42 -3.81
CA ALA A 24 2.95 2.94 -3.11
C ALA A 24 2.62 2.19 -1.80
N ILE A 25 1.57 2.61 -1.06
CA ILE A 25 1.15 1.93 0.18
C ILE A 25 0.62 0.53 -0.12
N ASN A 26 -0.25 0.40 -1.11
CA ASN A 26 -0.79 -0.90 -1.51
C ASN A 26 0.32 -1.81 -2.08
N SER A 27 1.26 -1.25 -2.85
CA SER A 27 2.41 -1.98 -3.37
C SER A 27 3.36 -2.44 -2.27
N LEU A 28 3.58 -1.62 -1.23
CA LEU A 28 4.35 -2.03 -0.06
C LEU A 28 3.73 -3.25 0.63
N ALA A 29 2.40 -3.25 0.83
CA ALA A 29 1.71 -4.41 1.39
C ALA A 29 1.82 -5.64 0.48
N ARG A 30 1.74 -5.47 -0.85
CA ARG A 30 1.96 -6.55 -1.83
C ARG A 30 3.36 -7.15 -1.76
N LEU A 31 4.38 -6.36 -1.45
CA LEU A 31 5.74 -6.86 -1.24
C LEU A 31 5.86 -7.70 0.03
N LEU A 32 5.10 -7.38 1.09
CA LEU A 32 5.25 -7.92 2.44
C LEU A 32 4.22 -9.01 2.81
N VAL A 33 3.11 -9.13 2.07
CA VAL A 33 2.08 -10.15 2.36
C VAL A 33 2.69 -11.56 2.30
N ASP A 34 2.31 -12.40 3.26
CA ASP A 34 2.75 -13.81 3.39
C ASP A 34 4.29 -14.02 3.50
N ILE A 35 5.05 -12.99 3.88
CA ILE A 35 6.46 -13.14 4.25
C ILE A 35 6.55 -13.80 5.63
N ASP A 36 7.27 -14.90 5.72
CA ASP A 36 7.39 -15.71 6.93
C ASP A 36 8.10 -14.99 8.07
N GLY A 37 7.53 -15.06 9.27
CA GLY A 37 8.05 -14.42 10.48
C GLY A 37 8.13 -12.89 10.39
N LEU A 38 7.27 -12.26 9.56
CA LEU A 38 7.25 -10.81 9.39
C LEU A 38 6.85 -10.10 10.68
N GLN A 39 7.69 -9.16 11.10
CA GLN A 39 7.43 -8.26 12.23
C GLN A 39 7.75 -6.82 11.82
N ILE A 40 6.79 -5.91 11.96
CA ILE A 40 6.93 -4.50 11.60
C ILE A 40 7.67 -3.76 12.70
N ALA A 41 8.72 -3.02 12.32
CA ALA A 41 9.42 -2.05 13.15
C ALA A 41 8.97 -0.62 12.86
N GLU A 42 8.82 -0.26 11.57
CA GLU A 42 8.33 1.03 11.10
C GLU A 42 7.49 0.84 9.84
N LEU A 43 6.45 1.67 9.66
CA LEU A 43 5.55 1.58 8.52
C LEU A 43 4.91 2.93 8.21
N ASN A 44 5.25 3.56 7.08
CA ASN A 44 4.72 4.86 6.70
C ASN A 44 4.48 4.96 5.19
N GLY A 45 3.57 5.86 4.76
CA GLY A 45 3.35 6.09 3.34
C GLY A 45 2.31 7.16 3.04
N GLY A 46 2.43 7.75 1.84
CA GLY A 46 1.56 8.79 1.37
C GLY A 46 1.61 10.08 2.19
N VAL A 47 0.98 11.13 1.70
CA VAL A 47 0.99 12.45 2.37
C VAL A 47 -0.38 13.15 2.35
N LYS A 48 -1.29 12.72 1.48
CA LYS A 48 -2.62 13.36 1.31
C LYS A 48 -3.69 12.30 1.08
N ARG A 49 -4.81 12.40 1.80
CA ARG A 49 -5.94 11.47 1.68
C ARG A 49 -6.53 11.39 0.27
N ASN A 50 -6.54 12.51 -0.46
CA ASN A 50 -7.12 12.63 -1.79
C ASN A 50 -6.12 12.46 -2.94
N ALA A 51 -4.90 12.01 -2.65
CA ALA A 51 -3.89 11.69 -3.65
C ALA A 51 -3.54 10.20 -3.62
N ILE A 52 -3.21 9.64 -4.79
CA ILE A 52 -2.61 8.32 -4.91
C ILE A 52 -1.23 8.40 -4.26
N ALA A 53 -0.94 7.51 -3.31
CA ALA A 53 0.32 7.53 -2.57
C ALA A 53 1.52 7.28 -3.50
N THR A 54 2.46 8.22 -3.52
CA THR A 54 3.68 8.18 -4.35
C THR A 54 4.88 7.60 -3.63
N THR A 55 4.78 7.47 -2.31
CA THR A 55 5.85 6.97 -1.44
C THR A 55 5.28 6.02 -0.41
N ALA A 56 6.08 5.02 -0.04
CA ALA A 56 5.83 4.17 1.12
C ALA A 56 7.17 3.63 1.65
N TYR A 57 7.22 3.34 2.95
CA TYR A 57 8.43 2.96 3.63
C TYR A 57 8.12 1.93 4.71
N ALA A 58 8.99 0.94 4.88
CA ALA A 58 8.93 0.00 5.99
C ALA A 58 10.31 -0.43 6.45
N ILE A 59 10.44 -0.68 7.77
CA ILE A 59 11.50 -1.53 8.34
C ILE A 59 10.80 -2.75 8.93
N VAL A 60 11.27 -3.93 8.55
CA VAL A 60 10.71 -5.19 9.02
C VAL A 60 11.79 -6.18 9.46
N SER A 61 11.50 -6.98 10.48
CA SER A 61 12.19 -8.21 10.83
C SER A 61 11.50 -9.40 10.17
N VAL A 62 12.22 -10.47 9.87
CA VAL A 62 11.71 -11.68 9.22
C VAL A 62 12.44 -12.91 9.73
N ALA A 63 11.83 -14.09 9.61
CA ALA A 63 12.43 -15.35 10.08
C ALA A 63 13.71 -15.70 9.29
N ASP A 64 13.64 -15.73 7.96
CA ASP A 64 14.78 -15.96 7.06
C ASP A 64 14.97 -14.75 6.12
N ARG A 65 15.95 -13.93 6.45
CA ARG A 65 16.28 -12.72 5.68
C ARG A 65 16.60 -12.99 4.22
N LYS A 66 17.37 -14.05 3.94
CA LYS A 66 17.81 -14.36 2.59
C LYS A 66 16.64 -14.80 1.70
N SER A 67 15.78 -15.64 2.23
CA SER A 67 14.57 -16.09 1.55
C SER A 67 13.61 -14.92 1.33
N ALA A 68 13.37 -14.12 2.35
CA ALA A 68 12.49 -12.95 2.28
C ALA A 68 12.98 -11.93 1.23
N ILE A 69 14.26 -11.56 1.23
CA ILE A 69 14.83 -10.62 0.24
C ILE A 69 14.67 -11.17 -1.17
N LYS A 70 14.88 -12.45 -1.39
CA LYS A 70 14.69 -13.08 -2.71
C LYS A 70 13.24 -12.96 -3.18
N GLU A 71 12.30 -13.27 -2.31
CA GLU A 71 10.86 -13.20 -2.62
C GLU A 71 10.40 -11.75 -2.85
N ILE A 72 10.78 -10.83 -1.98
CA ILE A 72 10.47 -9.40 -2.11
C ILE A 72 11.05 -8.83 -3.42
N ASN A 73 12.28 -9.19 -3.80
CA ASN A 73 12.88 -8.74 -5.06
C ASN A 73 12.14 -9.30 -6.28
N SER A 74 11.67 -10.54 -6.25
CA SER A 74 10.84 -11.09 -7.32
C SER A 74 9.54 -10.30 -7.49
N ARG A 75 8.83 -10.04 -6.39
CA ARG A 75 7.59 -9.22 -6.40
C ARG A 75 7.84 -7.77 -6.84
N LYS A 76 8.99 -7.21 -6.45
CA LYS A 76 9.43 -5.87 -6.89
C LYS A 76 9.57 -5.80 -8.41
N GLU A 77 10.24 -6.79 -9.02
CA GLU A 77 10.40 -6.86 -10.47
C GLU A 77 9.04 -6.92 -11.18
N ASP A 78 8.10 -7.72 -10.66
CA ASP A 78 6.73 -7.80 -11.19
C ASP A 78 6.03 -6.43 -11.12
N ILE A 79 6.05 -5.76 -9.95
CA ILE A 79 5.42 -4.46 -9.75
C ILE A 79 6.00 -3.40 -10.70
N LEU A 80 7.33 -3.31 -10.82
CA LEU A 80 7.98 -2.34 -11.69
C LEU A 80 7.71 -2.62 -13.17
N ASN A 81 7.65 -3.90 -13.57
CA ASN A 81 7.29 -4.26 -14.93
C ASN A 81 5.82 -3.95 -15.28
N GLU A 82 4.89 -4.18 -14.34
CA GLU A 82 3.47 -3.84 -14.50
C GLU A 82 3.25 -2.33 -14.65
N SER A 83 4.08 -1.52 -14.01
CA SER A 83 3.93 -0.05 -13.95
C SER A 83 4.87 0.75 -14.85
N LYS A 84 5.71 0.09 -15.65
CA LYS A 84 6.73 0.77 -16.47
C LYS A 84 6.23 1.89 -17.37
N ASP A 85 4.99 1.80 -17.86
CA ASP A 85 4.38 2.78 -18.77
C ASP A 85 3.64 3.89 -18.00
N THR A 86 3.15 3.61 -16.79
CA THR A 86 2.37 4.56 -15.96
C THR A 86 3.22 5.29 -14.94
N ASP A 87 4.28 4.65 -14.47
CA ASP A 87 5.17 5.15 -13.42
C ASP A 87 6.66 4.93 -13.78
N PRO A 88 7.14 5.45 -14.91
CA PRO A 88 8.48 5.13 -15.46
C PRO A 88 9.65 5.55 -14.58
N LYS A 89 9.41 6.41 -13.58
CA LYS A 89 10.40 6.84 -12.59
C LYS A 89 10.25 6.16 -11.23
N GLY A 90 9.31 5.22 -11.13
CA GLY A 90 9.05 4.47 -9.91
C GLY A 90 10.27 3.64 -9.50
N GLU A 91 10.66 3.75 -8.25
CA GLU A 91 11.78 3.02 -7.67
C GLU A 91 11.34 2.27 -6.42
N ILE A 92 11.84 1.05 -6.26
CA ILE A 92 11.68 0.24 -5.04
C ILE A 92 13.07 -0.20 -4.60
N SER A 93 13.55 0.27 -3.45
CA SER A 93 14.77 -0.26 -2.84
C SER A 93 14.45 -1.29 -1.78
N VAL A 94 15.30 -2.32 -1.71
CA VAL A 94 15.24 -3.40 -0.72
C VAL A 94 16.64 -3.56 -0.18
N GLU A 95 16.86 -3.18 1.08
CA GLU A 95 18.17 -3.11 1.69
C GLU A 95 18.20 -3.89 3.00
N GLU A 96 19.36 -4.43 3.35
CA GLU A 96 19.58 -4.91 4.70
C GLU A 96 19.69 -3.70 5.64
N ALA A 97 18.97 -3.77 6.77
CA ALA A 97 19.02 -2.74 7.79
C ALA A 97 19.11 -3.38 9.18
N SER A 98 19.75 -2.67 10.09
CA SER A 98 19.67 -2.93 11.53
C SER A 98 18.65 -1.98 12.13
N PHE A 99 17.91 -2.48 13.12
CA PHE A 99 16.94 -1.70 13.87
C PHE A 99 17.16 -1.99 15.37
N ASP A 100 17.31 -0.93 16.15
CA ASP A 100 17.49 -1.00 17.59
C ASP A 100 16.24 -0.47 18.31
N GLY A 101 15.15 -1.21 18.18
CA GLY A 101 13.86 -0.82 18.72
C GLY A 101 12.93 -2.02 18.91
N LYS A 102 11.69 -1.71 19.28
CA LYS A 102 10.65 -2.72 19.41
C LYS A 102 10.03 -2.99 18.03
N VAL A 103 9.67 -4.24 17.81
CA VAL A 103 8.88 -4.69 16.66
C VAL A 103 7.49 -5.12 17.14
N LEU A 104 6.50 -5.05 16.26
CA LEU A 104 5.19 -5.62 16.52
C LEU A 104 5.26 -7.15 16.52
N SER A 105 4.30 -7.81 17.16
CA SER A 105 4.19 -9.27 17.06
C SER A 105 3.92 -9.71 15.61
N GLU A 106 4.26 -10.95 15.28
CA GLU A 106 4.01 -11.53 13.96
C GLU A 106 2.53 -11.47 13.59
N ASP A 107 1.63 -11.86 14.49
CA ASP A 107 0.19 -11.85 14.26
C ASP A 107 -0.33 -10.44 13.97
N LEU A 108 0.08 -9.44 14.75
CA LEU A 108 -0.33 -8.07 14.54
C LEU A 108 0.24 -7.52 13.22
N SER A 109 1.50 -7.79 12.92
CA SER A 109 2.15 -7.39 11.68
C SER A 109 1.46 -8.00 10.46
N LYS A 110 1.16 -9.30 10.51
CA LYS A 110 0.43 -10.00 9.47
C LYS A 110 -0.97 -9.41 9.26
N ASN A 111 -1.70 -9.12 10.34
CA ASN A 111 -3.03 -8.53 10.26
C ASN A 111 -2.99 -7.13 9.64
N ILE A 112 -2.01 -6.29 10.00
CA ILE A 112 -1.85 -4.95 9.43
C ILE A 112 -1.54 -5.03 7.93
N ILE A 113 -0.58 -5.87 7.52
CA ILE A 113 -0.24 -6.03 6.10
C ILE A 113 -1.43 -6.58 5.31
N ASN A 114 -2.12 -7.59 5.82
CA ASN A 114 -3.31 -8.14 5.18
C ASN A 114 -4.44 -7.10 5.06
N CYS A 115 -4.65 -6.29 6.11
CA CYS A 115 -5.60 -5.18 6.07
C CYS A 115 -5.26 -4.22 4.92
N ILE A 116 -4.03 -3.71 4.84
CA ILE A 116 -3.61 -2.79 3.78
C ILE A 116 -3.75 -3.43 2.39
N TYR A 117 -3.35 -4.69 2.25
CA TYR A 117 -3.39 -5.44 0.99
C TYR A 117 -4.82 -5.65 0.47
N THR A 118 -5.77 -5.89 1.37
CA THR A 118 -7.17 -6.22 1.03
C THR A 118 -8.10 -5.01 1.01
N LEU A 119 -7.70 -3.86 1.60
CA LEU A 119 -8.49 -2.64 1.56
C LEU A 119 -8.83 -2.22 0.13
N PRO A 120 -10.09 -1.81 -0.14
CA PRO A 120 -10.48 -1.31 -1.45
C PRO A 120 -9.58 -0.18 -1.93
N ASN A 121 -8.89 -0.38 -3.04
CA ASN A 121 -7.99 0.60 -3.65
C ASN A 121 -8.09 0.57 -5.18
N GLY A 122 -8.07 1.74 -5.82
CA GLY A 122 -8.15 1.88 -7.27
C GLY A 122 -9.55 2.19 -7.81
N LEU A 123 -9.68 2.07 -9.12
CA LEU A 123 -10.93 2.27 -9.86
C LEU A 123 -11.87 1.07 -9.65
N TYR A 124 -13.10 1.35 -9.29
CA TYR A 124 -14.14 0.32 -9.18
C TYR A 124 -15.15 0.36 -10.33
N LYS A 125 -15.60 1.57 -10.69
CA LYS A 125 -16.57 1.75 -11.77
C LYS A 125 -16.28 3.00 -12.58
N LYS A 126 -16.27 2.84 -13.90
CA LYS A 126 -16.20 3.92 -14.88
C LYS A 126 -17.35 3.77 -15.87
N TYR A 127 -17.92 4.87 -16.31
CA TYR A 127 -18.90 4.90 -17.42
C TYR A 127 -18.48 5.96 -18.39
N LYS A 128 -18.21 5.58 -19.64
CA LYS A 128 -17.54 6.41 -20.63
C LYS A 128 -16.25 7.00 -20.03
N ASP A 129 -16.09 8.31 -20.03
CA ASP A 129 -14.93 9.01 -19.50
C ASP A 129 -15.09 9.44 -18.03
N GLU A 130 -16.24 9.13 -17.41
CA GLU A 130 -16.52 9.53 -16.03
C GLU A 130 -16.19 8.42 -15.03
N ILE A 131 -15.41 8.76 -14.02
CA ILE A 131 -15.14 7.90 -12.86
C ILE A 131 -16.36 7.94 -11.94
N ILE A 132 -17.07 6.81 -11.83
CA ILE A 132 -18.28 6.70 -11.02
C ILE A 132 -17.96 6.30 -9.59
N THR A 133 -17.04 5.34 -9.40
CA THR A 133 -16.70 4.84 -8.06
C THR A 133 -15.21 4.49 -7.99
N SER A 134 -14.55 5.00 -6.96
CA SER A 134 -13.14 4.72 -6.68
C SER A 134 -12.87 4.63 -5.18
N SER A 135 -11.78 3.99 -4.82
CA SER A 135 -11.24 3.95 -3.46
C SER A 135 -9.74 4.22 -3.52
N ASN A 136 -9.18 4.82 -2.49
CA ASN A 136 -7.76 5.13 -2.44
C ASN A 136 -7.23 5.07 -1.01
N ILE A 137 -6.15 4.35 -0.79
CA ILE A 137 -5.37 4.42 0.45
C ILE A 137 -4.41 5.60 0.29
N GLY A 138 -4.68 6.70 1.00
CA GLY A 138 -3.96 7.96 0.79
C GLY A 138 -2.84 8.20 1.79
N ILE A 139 -2.98 7.72 3.02
CA ILE A 139 -2.02 7.93 4.11
C ILE A 139 -1.91 6.66 4.95
N LEU A 140 -0.71 6.32 5.30
CA LEU A 140 -0.34 5.31 6.28
C LEU A 140 0.63 5.97 7.26
N GLU A 141 0.24 6.07 8.52
CA GLU A 141 1.02 6.70 9.59
C GLU A 141 1.25 5.71 10.71
N ASP A 142 2.51 5.50 11.03
CA ASP A 142 2.95 4.77 12.21
C ASP A 142 3.33 5.77 13.29
N SER A 143 2.61 5.75 14.39
CA SER A 143 2.88 6.53 15.58
C SER A 143 3.18 5.59 16.76
N LYS A 144 3.67 6.15 17.86
CA LYS A 144 4.12 5.36 19.02
C LYS A 144 3.08 4.37 19.54
N ASP A 145 1.79 4.69 19.42
CA ASP A 145 0.70 3.94 20.06
C ASP A 145 -0.34 3.42 19.05
N GLU A 146 -0.26 3.79 17.77
CA GLU A 146 -1.22 3.38 16.74
C GLU A 146 -0.62 3.36 15.32
N ILE A 147 -1.15 2.47 14.49
CA ILE A 147 -0.98 2.54 13.03
C ILE A 147 -2.30 3.01 12.45
N ARG A 148 -2.27 4.16 11.77
CA ARG A 148 -3.44 4.79 11.16
C ARG A 148 -3.42 4.63 9.64
N ILE A 149 -4.48 4.07 9.10
CA ILE A 149 -4.69 3.95 7.66
C ILE A 149 -5.82 4.90 7.25
N SER A 150 -5.52 5.89 6.40
CA SER A 150 -6.52 6.82 5.89
C SER A 150 -6.89 6.47 4.45
N SER A 151 -8.11 6.00 4.26
CA SER A 151 -8.67 5.69 2.95
C SER A 151 -9.76 6.68 2.57
N MET A 152 -9.90 6.96 1.27
CA MET A 152 -10.94 7.80 0.70
C MET A 152 -11.75 7.03 -0.32
N ILE A 153 -13.07 6.96 -0.10
CA ILE A 153 -14.02 6.32 -1.00
C ILE A 153 -14.86 7.41 -1.67
N ARG A 154 -14.97 7.36 -2.99
CA ARG A 154 -15.76 8.28 -3.81
C ARG A 154 -16.75 7.49 -4.66
N SER A 155 -17.98 7.97 -4.75
CA SER A 155 -18.96 7.41 -5.67
C SER A 155 -20.05 8.43 -5.99
N GLN A 156 -20.52 8.43 -7.23
CA GLN A 156 -21.74 9.14 -7.65
C GLN A 156 -23.00 8.32 -7.29
N ILE A 157 -22.83 7.08 -6.82
CA ILE A 157 -23.92 6.16 -6.43
C ILE A 157 -23.79 5.86 -4.93
N ASP A 158 -24.75 6.32 -4.12
CA ASP A 158 -24.68 6.19 -2.66
C ASP A 158 -24.60 4.73 -2.19
N SER A 159 -25.39 3.82 -2.77
CA SER A 159 -25.32 2.40 -2.42
C SER A 159 -23.95 1.78 -2.67
N ALA A 160 -23.28 2.16 -3.77
CA ALA A 160 -21.92 1.70 -4.07
C ALA A 160 -20.89 2.30 -3.09
N LYS A 161 -21.04 3.57 -2.72
CA LYS A 161 -20.20 4.23 -1.71
C LYS A 161 -20.29 3.53 -0.36
N TYR A 162 -21.50 3.32 0.14
CA TYR A 162 -21.73 2.68 1.43
C TYR A 162 -21.30 1.22 1.44
N ASN A 163 -21.50 0.49 0.33
CA ASN A 163 -21.01 -0.88 0.21
C ASN A 163 -19.48 -0.95 0.30
N ARG A 164 -18.76 -0.02 -0.36
CA ARG A 164 -17.30 0.06 -0.27
C ARG A 164 -16.81 0.42 1.13
N ALA A 165 -17.52 1.32 1.81
CA ALA A 165 -17.23 1.66 3.19
C ALA A 165 -17.45 0.45 4.12
N ALA A 166 -18.55 -0.28 3.94
CA ALA A 166 -18.81 -1.50 4.71
C ALA A 166 -17.73 -2.56 4.50
N ILE A 167 -17.27 -2.78 3.26
CA ILE A 167 -16.16 -3.70 2.99
C ILE A 167 -14.91 -3.25 3.75
N ALA A 168 -14.51 -1.98 3.66
CA ALA A 168 -13.36 -1.47 4.38
C ALA A 168 -13.48 -1.64 5.91
N THR A 169 -14.66 -1.39 6.48
CA THR A 169 -14.91 -1.54 7.93
C THR A 169 -14.89 -3.00 8.41
N ASN A 170 -15.20 -3.96 7.55
CA ASN A 170 -15.19 -5.39 7.91
C ASN A 170 -13.83 -6.09 7.68
N ILE A 171 -12.85 -5.39 7.10
CA ILE A 171 -11.47 -5.89 6.94
C ILE A 171 -10.63 -5.57 8.18
N VAL A 172 -10.93 -4.49 8.89
CA VAL A 172 -10.17 -3.96 10.05
C VAL A 172 -10.56 -4.67 11.34
#